data_10811a3c9517b205400136de16fbc17f
#
_entry.id   10811a3c9517b205400136de16fbc17f
#
_cell.length_a   1.000
_cell.length_b   1.000
_cell.length_c   1.000
_cell.angle_alpha   90.00
_cell.angle_beta   90.00
_cell.angle_gamma   90.00
#
_symmetry.space_group_name_H-M   'P 1'
#
loop_
_entity.id
_entity.type
_entity.pdbx_description
1 polymer ?
#
loop_
_entity_poly.entity_id
_entity_poly.type
_entity_poly.pdbx_seq_one_letter_code
_entity_poly.pdbx_strand_id
1 'polypeptide(L)'
;MPLPLGLSYRRVLIDAELERLVDALGGVVVEVGAKRALRGSFTPAVGRVRRWLRVNIDPAERPDVVADAAALPLCRASADWVVCVEVLQYVTLPDAAMREAARVLVPGGGVVLAVPFLHRADGPTDRHRFTETRVRELLEGAGLRVDALSQQGRFFATLANQARQAAAHIGSRPVRRLAAAGIVPLAALFMGLDRLDAVRRSPFLASFTTGYVAVGRKAQ
;
A
#
# COMPACT_ATOMS: atom_id res chain seq x y z
N MET A 1 19.81 -8.42 7.71
CA MET A 1 19.70 -9.59 6.81
C MET A 1 19.36 -9.12 5.40
N PRO A 2 19.98 -9.67 4.36
CA PRO A 2 19.56 -9.35 2.99
C PRO A 2 18.12 -9.87 2.77
N LEU A 3 17.25 -9.01 2.22
CA LEU A 3 15.87 -9.35 1.92
C LEU A 3 15.79 -10.48 0.88
N PRO A 4 14.87 -11.46 1.04
CA PRO A 4 14.62 -12.48 0.01
C PRO A 4 14.35 -11.84 -1.34
N LEU A 5 14.86 -12.42 -2.43
CA LEU A 5 14.67 -11.87 -3.79
C LEU A 5 13.21 -11.72 -4.19
N GLY A 6 12.31 -12.54 -3.63
CA GLY A 6 10.87 -12.48 -3.92
C GLY A 6 10.12 -11.33 -3.25
N LEU A 7 10.71 -10.65 -2.26
CA LEU A 7 10.08 -9.52 -1.58
C LEU A 7 10.54 -8.20 -2.20
N SER A 8 9.59 -7.38 -2.66
CA SER A 8 9.88 -6.07 -3.24
C SER A 8 10.25 -5.06 -2.14
N TYR A 9 11.15 -4.10 -2.43
CA TYR A 9 11.42 -2.99 -1.51
C TYR A 9 10.17 -2.16 -1.24
N ARG A 10 9.31 -2.00 -2.25
CA ARG A 10 8.03 -1.34 -2.07
C ARG A 10 7.21 -1.99 -0.95
N ARG A 11 7.11 -3.33 -0.92
CA ARG A 11 6.37 -4.01 0.14
C ARG A 11 6.98 -3.78 1.51
N VAL A 12 8.30 -3.79 1.63
CA VAL A 12 9.01 -3.49 2.88
C VAL A 12 8.70 -2.07 3.38
N LEU A 13 8.67 -1.09 2.47
CA LEU A 13 8.35 0.29 2.82
C LEU A 13 6.88 0.45 3.25
N ILE A 14 5.96 -0.25 2.58
CA ILE A 14 4.54 -0.28 2.99
C ILE A 14 4.40 -0.90 4.37
N ASP A 15 5.02 -2.06 4.60
CA ASP A 15 4.95 -2.76 5.90
C ASP A 15 5.49 -1.89 7.03
N ALA A 16 6.62 -1.20 6.81
CA ALA A 16 7.18 -0.29 7.80
C ALA A 16 6.25 0.90 8.14
N GLU A 17 5.49 1.41 7.16
CA GLU A 17 4.47 2.44 7.44
C GLU A 17 3.26 1.85 8.17
N LEU A 18 2.81 0.65 7.80
CA LEU A 18 1.71 -0.03 8.49
C LEU A 18 2.07 -0.37 9.94
N GLU A 19 3.30 -0.78 10.20
CA GLU A 19 3.82 -1.04 11.55
C GLU A 19 3.82 0.22 12.43
N ARG A 20 4.10 1.41 11.86
CA ARG A 20 4.00 2.70 12.58
C ARG A 20 2.55 3.06 12.92
N LEU A 21 1.61 2.62 12.10
CA LEU A 21 0.19 2.92 12.26
C LEU A 21 -0.53 1.86 13.11
N VAL A 22 0.10 0.72 13.38
CA VAL A 22 -0.54 -0.43 14.04
C VAL A 22 -1.10 -0.06 15.41
N ASP A 23 -0.39 0.78 16.18
CA ASP A 23 -0.84 1.21 17.50
C ASP A 23 -2.03 2.19 17.47
N ALA A 24 -2.26 2.85 16.33
CA ALA A 24 -3.40 3.70 16.11
C ALA A 24 -4.66 2.91 15.69
N LEU A 25 -4.47 1.71 15.12
CA LEU A 25 -5.58 0.85 14.71
C LEU A 25 -6.26 0.24 15.94
N GLY A 26 -7.57 0.42 16.03
CA GLY A 26 -8.36 -0.11 17.14
C GLY A 26 -9.83 -0.29 16.75
N GLY A 27 -10.62 -0.89 17.66
CA GLY A 27 -12.04 -1.12 17.44
C GLY A 27 -12.33 -2.11 16.32
N VAL A 28 -13.24 -1.77 15.42
CA VAL A 28 -13.57 -2.54 14.21
C VAL A 28 -12.75 -2.06 13.04
N VAL A 29 -11.90 -2.93 12.51
CA VAL A 29 -11.07 -2.67 11.33
C VAL A 29 -11.61 -3.47 10.14
N VAL A 30 -11.84 -2.79 9.02
CA VAL A 30 -12.25 -3.40 7.75
C VAL A 30 -11.06 -3.39 6.80
N GLU A 31 -10.53 -4.56 6.44
CA GLU A 31 -9.48 -4.72 5.45
C GLU A 31 -10.08 -5.03 4.09
N VAL A 32 -9.99 -4.07 3.17
CA VAL A 32 -10.46 -4.21 1.79
C VAL A 32 -9.36 -4.82 0.93
N GLY A 33 -9.70 -5.82 0.12
CA GLY A 33 -8.75 -6.58 -0.72
C GLY A 33 -7.87 -7.54 0.08
N ALA A 34 -8.32 -7.93 1.26
CA ALA A 34 -7.62 -8.88 2.11
C ALA A 34 -7.34 -10.19 1.38
N LYS A 35 -6.12 -10.69 1.50
CA LYS A 35 -5.71 -11.97 0.92
C LYS A 35 -5.59 -13.04 2.00
N ARG A 36 -5.85 -14.30 1.60
CA ARG A 36 -5.67 -15.46 2.49
C ARG A 36 -4.24 -15.59 3.00
N ALA A 37 -3.27 -15.39 2.12
CA ALA A 37 -1.87 -15.35 2.48
C ALA A 37 -1.46 -13.92 2.82
N LEU A 38 -0.91 -13.71 4.01
CA LEU A 38 -0.32 -12.42 4.39
C LEU A 38 0.76 -12.03 3.37
N ARG A 39 0.69 -10.81 2.87
CA ARG A 39 1.72 -10.24 2.00
C ARG A 39 2.67 -9.42 2.87
N GLY A 40 3.94 -9.80 2.89
CA GLY A 40 4.97 -9.08 3.64
C GLY A 40 5.04 -9.49 5.12
N SER A 41 5.51 -8.59 5.96
CA SER A 41 5.77 -8.81 7.40
C SER A 41 4.71 -8.21 8.32
N PHE A 42 3.84 -7.34 7.78
CA PHE A 42 2.83 -6.68 8.60
C PHE A 42 1.84 -7.70 9.20
N THR A 43 1.72 -7.66 10.51
CA THR A 43 0.76 -8.46 11.27
C THR A 43 -0.16 -7.51 12.04
N PRO A 44 -1.50 -7.65 11.91
CA PRO A 44 -2.43 -6.83 12.68
C PRO A 44 -2.18 -6.94 14.19
N ALA A 45 -2.23 -5.82 14.91
CA ALA A 45 -2.09 -5.81 16.36
C ALA A 45 -3.29 -6.47 17.06
N VAL A 46 -3.02 -7.32 18.03
CA VAL A 46 -4.05 -8.12 18.73
C VAL A 46 -4.68 -7.39 19.92
N GLY A 47 -4.16 -6.25 20.38
CA GLY A 47 -4.59 -5.68 21.66
C GLY A 47 -5.74 -4.67 21.61
N ARG A 48 -5.76 -3.78 20.62
CA ARG A 48 -6.77 -2.70 20.49
C ARG A 48 -7.87 -3.01 19.49
N VAL A 49 -7.64 -3.98 18.60
CA VAL A 49 -8.59 -4.37 17.57
C VAL A 49 -9.59 -5.35 18.15
N ARG A 50 -10.85 -4.92 18.24
CA ARG A 50 -11.98 -5.75 18.69
C ARG A 50 -12.39 -6.75 17.62
N ARG A 51 -12.36 -6.34 16.35
CA ARG A 51 -12.70 -7.16 15.19
C ARG A 51 -11.92 -6.73 13.97
N TRP A 52 -11.29 -7.69 13.31
CA TRP A 52 -10.66 -7.50 11.98
C TRP A 52 -11.54 -8.19 10.94
N LEU A 53 -12.22 -7.41 10.08
CA LEU A 53 -13.13 -7.91 9.07
C LEU A 53 -12.44 -7.85 7.71
N ARG A 54 -12.25 -9.00 7.08
CA ARG A 54 -11.60 -9.12 5.77
C ARG A 54 -12.64 -9.11 4.66
N VAL A 55 -12.49 -8.18 3.73
CA VAL A 55 -13.37 -8.03 2.55
C VAL A 55 -12.55 -8.27 1.30
N ASN A 56 -13.03 -9.08 0.38
CA ASN A 56 -12.45 -9.26 -0.95
C ASN A 56 -13.53 -9.58 -1.96
N ILE A 57 -13.33 -9.18 -3.22
CA ILE A 57 -14.23 -9.52 -4.33
C ILE A 57 -14.07 -11.00 -4.77
N ASP A 58 -12.89 -11.58 -4.56
CA ASP A 58 -12.58 -12.96 -4.92
C ASP A 58 -12.87 -13.93 -3.74
N PRO A 59 -13.87 -14.81 -3.86
CA PRO A 59 -14.18 -15.77 -2.82
C PRO A 59 -13.06 -16.81 -2.60
N ALA A 60 -12.14 -17.02 -3.57
CA ALA A 60 -11.01 -17.92 -3.41
C ALA A 60 -10.02 -17.47 -2.34
N GLU A 61 -9.98 -16.17 -2.03
CA GLU A 61 -9.18 -15.60 -0.94
C GLU A 61 -9.81 -15.87 0.44
N ARG A 62 -10.99 -16.45 0.50
CA ARG A 62 -11.76 -16.79 1.72
C ARG A 62 -11.88 -15.59 2.68
N PRO A 63 -12.42 -14.46 2.21
CA PRO A 63 -12.69 -13.31 3.07
C PRO A 63 -13.87 -13.61 4.01
N ASP A 64 -14.04 -12.76 5.03
CA ASP A 64 -15.23 -12.82 5.90
C ASP A 64 -16.47 -12.29 5.16
N VAL A 65 -16.25 -11.38 4.20
CA VAL A 65 -17.30 -10.81 3.33
C VAL A 65 -16.80 -10.77 1.89
N VAL A 66 -17.55 -11.39 0.97
CA VAL A 66 -17.30 -11.27 -0.47
C VAL A 66 -18.02 -10.03 -0.98
N ALA A 67 -17.26 -9.00 -1.40
CA ALA A 67 -17.83 -7.75 -1.90
C ALA A 67 -16.86 -6.94 -2.76
N ASP A 68 -17.43 -6.09 -3.63
CA ASP A 68 -16.68 -5.03 -4.32
C ASP A 68 -16.38 -3.89 -3.33
N ALA A 69 -15.16 -3.35 -3.40
CA ALA A 69 -14.75 -2.18 -2.61
C ALA A 69 -15.63 -0.94 -2.85
N ALA A 70 -16.23 -0.84 -4.05
CA ALA A 70 -17.14 0.24 -4.43
C ALA A 70 -18.59 0.04 -3.97
N ALA A 71 -18.91 -1.12 -3.34
CA ALA A 71 -20.26 -1.46 -2.87
C ALA A 71 -20.16 -2.38 -1.63
N LEU A 72 -19.73 -1.82 -0.49
CA LEU A 72 -19.53 -2.58 0.74
C LEU A 72 -20.89 -2.90 1.41
N PRO A 73 -21.23 -4.18 1.66
CA PRO A 73 -22.47 -4.57 2.33
C PRO A 73 -22.36 -4.38 3.86
N LEU A 74 -21.86 -3.23 4.27
CA LEU A 74 -21.66 -2.85 5.67
C LEU A 74 -22.50 -1.62 5.99
N CYS A 75 -22.98 -1.52 7.22
CA CYS A 75 -23.75 -0.37 7.68
C CYS A 75 -22.90 0.91 7.68
N ARG A 76 -23.55 2.06 7.53
CA ARG A 76 -22.92 3.37 7.77
C ARG A 76 -22.40 3.44 9.21
N ALA A 77 -21.24 4.05 9.41
CA ALA A 77 -20.64 4.27 10.73
C ALA A 77 -20.52 2.97 11.56
N SER A 78 -19.98 1.91 10.95
CA SER A 78 -19.81 0.60 11.58
C SER A 78 -18.36 0.17 11.74
N ALA A 79 -17.41 0.95 11.22
CA ALA A 79 -15.96 0.68 11.29
C ALA A 79 -15.20 1.86 11.90
N ASP A 80 -14.24 1.57 12.75
CA ASP A 80 -13.32 2.57 13.29
C ASP A 80 -12.19 2.85 12.29
N TRP A 81 -11.78 1.82 11.52
CA TRP A 81 -10.74 1.93 10.51
C TRP A 81 -11.07 1.13 9.26
N VAL A 82 -10.66 1.67 8.11
CA VAL A 82 -10.60 0.95 6.84
C VAL A 82 -9.15 0.87 6.40
N VAL A 83 -8.67 -0.32 6.07
CA VAL A 83 -7.33 -0.58 5.54
C VAL A 83 -7.47 -1.01 4.09
N CYS A 84 -6.98 -0.21 3.14
CA CYS A 84 -7.05 -0.44 1.71
C CYS A 84 -5.64 -0.36 1.10
N VAL A 85 -4.93 -1.50 1.11
CA VAL A 85 -3.51 -1.59 0.74
C VAL A 85 -3.35 -2.37 -0.55
N GLU A 86 -2.86 -1.69 -1.60
CA GLU A 86 -2.61 -2.30 -2.93
C GLU A 86 -3.88 -2.90 -3.56
N VAL A 87 -4.98 -2.16 -3.51
CA VAL A 87 -6.30 -2.58 -4.02
C VAL A 87 -6.82 -1.64 -5.11
N LEU A 88 -6.76 -0.31 -4.89
CA LEU A 88 -7.43 0.65 -5.75
C LEU A 88 -6.96 0.62 -7.22
N GLN A 89 -5.76 0.12 -7.48
CA GLN A 89 -5.28 -0.04 -8.85
C GLN A 89 -6.09 -1.06 -9.66
N TYR A 90 -6.80 -1.97 -9.00
CA TYR A 90 -7.66 -2.98 -9.65
C TYR A 90 -9.13 -2.59 -9.67
N VAL A 91 -9.53 -1.60 -8.89
CA VAL A 91 -10.92 -1.17 -8.77
C VAL A 91 -11.33 -0.31 -9.97
N THR A 92 -12.47 -0.61 -10.59
CA THR A 92 -12.95 0.16 -11.76
C THR A 92 -13.28 1.60 -11.40
N LEU A 93 -13.86 1.84 -10.22
CA LEU A 93 -14.32 3.14 -9.73
C LEU A 93 -13.66 3.49 -8.38
N PRO A 94 -12.38 3.93 -8.36
CA PRO A 94 -11.66 4.21 -7.11
C PRO A 94 -12.34 5.26 -6.23
N ASP A 95 -12.97 6.27 -6.84
CA ASP A 95 -13.72 7.30 -6.12
C ASP A 95 -14.94 6.73 -5.37
N ALA A 96 -15.63 5.78 -5.99
CA ALA A 96 -16.75 5.11 -5.34
C ALA A 96 -16.26 4.24 -4.17
N ALA A 97 -15.15 3.55 -4.34
CA ALA A 97 -14.54 2.75 -3.25
C ALA A 97 -14.12 3.64 -2.07
N MET A 98 -13.56 4.83 -2.32
CA MET A 98 -13.24 5.76 -1.24
C MET A 98 -14.47 6.34 -0.56
N ARG A 99 -15.54 6.66 -1.31
CA ARG A 99 -16.82 7.08 -0.71
C ARG A 99 -17.44 5.97 0.15
N GLU A 100 -17.37 4.71 -0.27
CA GLU A 100 -17.84 3.58 0.53
C GLU A 100 -16.99 3.39 1.80
N ALA A 101 -15.66 3.51 1.70
CA ALA A 101 -14.79 3.51 2.87
C ALA A 101 -15.18 4.62 3.86
N ALA A 102 -15.39 5.85 3.38
CA ALA A 102 -15.84 6.97 4.21
C ALA A 102 -17.25 6.75 4.78
N ARG A 103 -18.16 6.11 4.04
CA ARG A 103 -19.53 5.82 4.50
C ARG A 103 -19.54 4.87 5.69
N VAL A 104 -18.73 3.81 5.64
CA VAL A 104 -18.68 2.81 6.70
C VAL A 104 -17.92 3.27 7.94
N LEU A 105 -17.04 4.28 7.82
CA LEU A 105 -16.33 4.84 8.96
C LEU A 105 -17.26 5.58 9.91
N VAL A 106 -17.04 5.39 11.22
CA VAL A 106 -17.62 6.23 12.27
C VAL A 106 -17.07 7.67 12.18
N PRO A 107 -17.76 8.69 12.72
CA PRO A 107 -17.16 10.01 12.92
C PRO A 107 -15.82 9.89 13.68
N GLY A 108 -14.78 10.59 13.22
CA GLY A 108 -13.42 10.46 13.75
C GLY A 108 -12.66 9.20 13.32
N GLY A 109 -13.28 8.26 12.63
CA GLY A 109 -12.66 7.06 12.10
C GLY A 109 -11.65 7.35 10.98
N GLY A 110 -10.78 6.40 10.66
CA GLY A 110 -9.69 6.59 9.72
C GLY A 110 -9.59 5.58 8.59
N VAL A 111 -9.04 5.99 7.46
CA VAL A 111 -8.62 5.10 6.38
C VAL A 111 -7.11 5.08 6.24
N VAL A 112 -6.52 3.91 6.08
CA VAL A 112 -5.14 3.72 5.63
C VAL A 112 -5.18 3.27 4.19
N LEU A 113 -4.63 4.07 3.31
CA LEU A 113 -4.60 3.83 1.86
C LEU A 113 -3.16 3.66 1.39
N ALA A 114 -2.85 2.57 0.69
CA ALA A 114 -1.58 2.42 -0.03
C ALA A 114 -1.84 2.13 -1.51
N VAL A 115 -1.20 2.90 -2.40
CA VAL A 115 -1.41 2.85 -3.85
C VAL A 115 -0.11 2.94 -4.63
N PRO A 116 0.00 2.29 -5.83
CA PRO A 116 1.18 2.33 -6.66
C PRO A 116 1.28 3.61 -7.48
N PHE A 117 2.54 4.05 -7.77
CA PHE A 117 2.87 5.06 -8.77
C PHE A 117 3.83 4.48 -9.80
N LEU A 118 5.15 4.46 -9.57
CA LEU A 118 6.11 3.83 -10.49
C LEU A 118 6.18 2.32 -10.21
N HIS A 119 5.28 1.60 -10.82
CA HIS A 119 5.15 0.15 -10.66
C HIS A 119 4.84 -0.53 -12.01
N ARG A 120 5.25 -1.80 -12.15
CA ARG A 120 4.92 -2.62 -13.33
C ARG A 120 3.42 -2.81 -13.49
N ALA A 121 2.95 -3.11 -14.67
CA ALA A 121 1.61 -3.61 -14.88
C ALA A 121 1.46 -5.01 -14.26
N ASP A 122 0.37 -5.25 -13.51
CA ASP A 122 0.12 -6.47 -12.75
C ASP A 122 -1.12 -7.22 -13.27
N GLY A 123 -1.11 -7.50 -14.57
CA GLY A 123 -2.15 -8.25 -15.24
C GLY A 123 -3.28 -7.38 -15.82
N PRO A 124 -4.31 -8.03 -16.40
CA PRO A 124 -5.35 -7.34 -17.19
C PRO A 124 -6.34 -6.53 -16.36
N THR A 125 -6.39 -6.76 -15.05
CA THR A 125 -7.27 -6.01 -14.14
C THR A 125 -6.58 -4.79 -13.52
N ASP A 126 -5.28 -4.59 -13.75
CA ASP A 126 -4.51 -3.47 -13.23
C ASP A 126 -4.75 -2.22 -14.09
N ARG A 127 -5.47 -1.24 -13.54
CA ARG A 127 -6.04 -0.10 -14.28
C ARG A 127 -5.39 1.24 -13.96
N HIS A 128 -4.90 1.43 -12.73
CA HIS A 128 -4.58 2.76 -12.23
C HIS A 128 -3.17 2.87 -11.65
N ARG A 129 -2.58 4.07 -11.83
CA ARG A 129 -1.41 4.58 -11.12
C ARG A 129 -1.78 5.92 -10.52
N PHE A 130 -1.37 6.16 -9.29
CA PHE A 130 -1.84 7.31 -8.52
C PHE A 130 -0.69 8.27 -8.26
N THR A 131 -0.86 9.53 -8.65
CA THR A 131 -0.01 10.64 -8.22
C THR A 131 -0.38 11.08 -6.82
N GLU A 132 0.49 11.86 -6.17
CA GLU A 132 0.17 12.46 -4.87
C GLU A 132 -1.12 13.28 -4.90
N THR A 133 -1.26 14.13 -5.92
CA THR A 133 -2.48 14.94 -6.13
C THR A 133 -3.71 14.06 -6.21
N ARG A 134 -3.65 12.97 -6.99
CA ARG A 134 -4.79 12.06 -7.14
C ARG A 134 -5.16 11.36 -5.83
N VAL A 135 -4.18 11.02 -4.99
CA VAL A 135 -4.43 10.44 -3.66
C VAL A 135 -5.17 11.44 -2.76
N ARG A 136 -4.78 12.72 -2.77
CA ARG A 136 -5.48 13.78 -2.03
C ARG A 136 -6.92 13.94 -2.52
N GLU A 137 -7.12 14.07 -3.83
CA GLU A 137 -8.44 14.18 -4.45
C GLU A 137 -9.37 13.03 -4.09
N LEU A 138 -8.85 11.79 -4.06
CA LEU A 138 -9.63 10.60 -3.68
C LEU A 138 -10.13 10.69 -2.23
N LEU A 139 -9.25 11.09 -1.32
CA LEU A 139 -9.59 11.19 0.10
C LEU A 139 -10.53 12.37 0.35
N GLU A 140 -10.18 13.56 -0.14
CA GLU A 140 -10.96 14.78 0.05
C GLU A 140 -12.32 14.70 -0.65
N GLY A 141 -12.37 14.14 -1.87
CA GLY A 141 -13.62 13.89 -2.61
C GLY A 141 -14.55 12.86 -1.94
N ALA A 142 -14.02 12.04 -1.03
CA ALA A 142 -14.82 11.17 -0.17
C ALA A 142 -15.21 11.81 1.18
N GLY A 143 -14.86 13.08 1.41
CA GLY A 143 -15.12 13.79 2.66
C GLY A 143 -14.15 13.42 3.80
N LEU A 144 -12.95 12.96 3.46
CA LEU A 144 -11.90 12.63 4.41
C LEU A 144 -10.81 13.71 4.40
N ARG A 145 -10.40 14.18 5.57
CA ARG A 145 -9.22 15.04 5.71
C ARG A 145 -7.96 14.20 5.59
N VAL A 146 -6.96 14.66 4.84
CA VAL A 146 -5.65 14.00 4.76
C VAL A 146 -4.84 14.35 6.00
N ASP A 147 -4.64 13.39 6.90
CA ASP A 147 -3.84 13.54 8.11
C ASP A 147 -2.34 13.30 7.86
N ALA A 148 -2.04 12.32 7.00
CA ALA A 148 -0.68 12.00 6.60
C ALA A 148 -0.66 11.51 5.16
N LEU A 149 0.43 11.81 4.45
CA LEU A 149 0.74 11.26 3.14
C LEU A 149 2.25 11.11 3.01
N SER A 150 2.72 9.91 2.76
CA SER A 150 4.12 9.57 2.63
C SER A 150 4.44 8.87 1.31
N GLN A 151 5.60 9.19 0.75
CA GLN A 151 6.15 8.54 -0.43
C GLN A 151 6.83 7.23 -0.04
N GLN A 152 6.67 6.21 -0.87
CA GLN A 152 7.31 4.91 -0.73
C GLN A 152 8.66 4.86 -1.43
N GLY A 153 9.70 5.42 -0.75
CA GLY A 153 11.03 5.64 -1.31
C GLY A 153 11.09 6.83 -2.27
N ARG A 154 12.30 7.16 -2.69
CA ARG A 154 12.60 8.19 -3.69
C ARG A 154 13.25 7.55 -4.92
N PHE A 155 13.98 8.34 -5.71
CA PHE A 155 14.60 7.92 -6.97
C PHE A 155 15.43 6.63 -6.81
N PHE A 156 16.35 6.60 -5.87
CA PHE A 156 17.25 5.45 -5.71
C PHE A 156 16.54 4.20 -5.17
N ALA A 157 15.61 4.36 -4.24
CA ALA A 157 14.79 3.23 -3.77
C ALA A 157 13.88 2.69 -4.88
N THR A 158 13.35 3.58 -5.73
CA THR A 158 12.54 3.18 -6.89
C THR A 158 13.38 2.38 -7.88
N LEU A 159 14.57 2.87 -8.22
CA LEU A 159 15.51 2.17 -9.12
C LEU A 159 15.93 0.81 -8.53
N ALA A 160 16.27 0.78 -7.24
CA ALA A 160 16.62 -0.44 -6.53
C ALA A 160 15.49 -1.47 -6.56
N ASN A 161 14.25 -1.02 -6.33
CA ASN A 161 13.07 -1.88 -6.38
C ASN A 161 12.87 -2.48 -7.77
N GLN A 162 12.97 -1.68 -8.84
CA GLN A 162 12.81 -2.15 -10.22
C GLN A 162 13.93 -3.13 -10.61
N ALA A 163 15.17 -2.81 -10.29
CA ALA A 163 16.31 -3.66 -10.59
C ALA A 163 16.21 -5.04 -9.89
N ARG A 164 15.81 -5.04 -8.60
CA ARG A 164 15.57 -6.30 -7.87
C ARG A 164 14.43 -7.12 -8.46
N GLN A 165 13.32 -6.48 -8.81
CA GLN A 165 12.20 -7.15 -9.43
C GLN A 165 12.59 -7.76 -10.77
N ALA A 166 13.33 -7.03 -11.61
CA ALA A 166 13.85 -7.55 -12.86
C ALA A 166 14.74 -8.79 -12.62
N ALA A 167 15.70 -8.70 -11.69
CA ALA A 167 16.56 -9.84 -11.35
C ALA A 167 15.78 -11.05 -10.84
N ALA A 168 14.77 -10.85 -10.00
CA ALA A 168 13.96 -11.93 -9.43
C ALA A 168 13.16 -12.72 -10.48
N HIS A 169 12.79 -12.06 -11.59
CA HIS A 169 11.94 -12.63 -12.64
C HIS A 169 12.72 -13.12 -13.88
N ILE A 170 14.05 -13.11 -13.86
CA ILE A 170 14.87 -13.74 -14.90
C ILE A 170 14.58 -15.25 -14.91
N GLY A 171 14.14 -15.80 -16.04
CA GLY A 171 13.75 -17.20 -16.18
C GLY A 171 14.93 -18.17 -15.96
N SER A 172 16.12 -17.86 -16.49
CA SER A 172 17.32 -18.67 -16.36
C SER A 172 17.89 -18.61 -14.93
N ARG A 173 17.95 -19.75 -14.25
CA ARG A 173 18.48 -19.86 -12.89
C ARG A 173 19.93 -19.35 -12.73
N PRO A 174 20.91 -19.71 -13.61
CA PRO A 174 22.27 -19.21 -13.47
C PRO A 174 22.36 -17.70 -13.72
N VAL A 175 21.68 -17.18 -14.74
CA VAL A 175 21.64 -15.73 -15.02
C VAL A 175 20.99 -14.96 -13.87
N ARG A 176 19.91 -15.48 -13.30
CA ARG A 176 19.25 -14.89 -12.13
C ARG A 176 20.16 -14.82 -10.91
N ARG A 177 20.96 -15.87 -10.65
CA ARG A 177 21.94 -15.88 -9.53
C ARG A 177 23.03 -14.83 -9.75
N LEU A 178 23.57 -14.74 -10.96
CA LEU A 178 24.60 -13.77 -11.30
C LEU A 178 24.04 -12.32 -11.19
N ALA A 179 22.87 -12.07 -11.77
CA ALA A 179 22.19 -10.77 -11.65
C ALA A 179 21.91 -10.40 -10.19
N ALA A 180 21.43 -11.35 -9.40
CA ALA A 180 21.17 -11.12 -7.98
C ALA A 180 22.45 -10.78 -7.20
N ALA A 181 23.57 -11.46 -7.47
CA ALA A 181 24.84 -11.20 -6.81
C ALA A 181 25.34 -9.75 -7.04
N GLY A 182 25.11 -9.18 -8.22
CA GLY A 182 25.44 -7.77 -8.50
C GLY A 182 24.37 -6.77 -8.02
N ILE A 183 23.10 -7.07 -8.26
CA ILE A 183 22.00 -6.13 -8.01
C ILE A 183 21.67 -6.00 -6.51
N VAL A 184 21.76 -7.08 -5.73
CA VAL A 184 21.36 -7.03 -4.30
C VAL A 184 22.24 -6.06 -3.49
N PRO A 185 23.58 -6.11 -3.54
CA PRO A 185 24.41 -5.15 -2.81
C PRO A 185 24.25 -3.71 -3.33
N LEU A 186 24.14 -3.54 -4.67
CA LEU A 186 23.92 -2.23 -5.26
C LEU A 186 22.57 -1.63 -4.84
N ALA A 187 21.52 -2.43 -4.79
CA ALA A 187 20.21 -2.00 -4.33
C ALA A 187 20.22 -1.59 -2.84
N ALA A 188 21.00 -2.27 -2.01
CA ALA A 188 21.17 -1.89 -0.60
C ALA A 188 21.89 -0.52 -0.49
N LEU A 189 22.91 -0.28 -1.31
CA LEU A 189 23.58 1.03 -1.41
C LEU A 189 22.59 2.13 -1.83
N PHE A 190 21.80 1.89 -2.87
CA PHE A 190 20.80 2.84 -3.37
C PHE A 190 19.75 3.20 -2.32
N MET A 191 19.28 2.24 -1.53
CA MET A 191 18.39 2.51 -0.40
C MET A 191 19.02 3.45 0.63
N GLY A 192 20.36 3.37 0.80
CA GLY A 192 21.13 4.29 1.66
C GLY A 192 21.19 5.71 1.08
N LEU A 193 21.35 5.87 -0.24
CA LEU A 193 21.45 7.17 -0.89
C LEU A 193 20.18 8.02 -0.71
N ASP A 194 19.00 7.44 -0.69
CA ASP A 194 17.73 8.15 -0.44
C ASP A 194 17.66 8.82 0.95
N ARG A 195 18.55 8.44 1.87
CA ARG A 195 18.65 9.03 3.22
C ARG A 195 19.52 10.29 3.25
N LEU A 196 20.34 10.53 2.22
CA LEU A 196 21.21 11.69 2.14
C LEU A 196 20.39 12.98 1.98
N ASP A 197 20.75 14.02 2.70
CA ASP A 197 20.05 15.31 2.65
C ASP A 197 20.06 15.92 1.26
N ALA A 198 21.15 15.76 0.49
CA ALA A 198 21.25 16.23 -0.89
C ALA A 198 20.18 15.57 -1.80
N VAL A 199 19.87 14.29 -1.59
CA VAL A 199 18.84 13.57 -2.33
C VAL A 199 17.45 13.96 -1.83
N ARG A 200 17.28 14.06 -0.53
CA ARG A 200 15.99 14.41 0.11
C ARG A 200 15.50 15.81 -0.25
N ARG A 201 16.43 16.77 -0.41
CA ARG A 201 16.13 18.17 -0.74
C ARG A 201 16.02 18.43 -2.24
N SER A 202 16.38 17.47 -3.11
CA SER A 202 16.25 17.62 -4.54
C SER A 202 14.78 17.42 -4.97
N PRO A 203 14.09 18.48 -5.49
CA PRO A 203 12.71 18.34 -5.97
C PRO A 203 12.59 17.30 -7.08
N PHE A 204 13.59 17.22 -7.96
CA PHE A 204 13.62 16.25 -9.05
C PHE A 204 13.71 14.81 -8.51
N LEU A 205 14.65 14.49 -7.61
CA LEU A 205 14.81 13.14 -7.06
C LEU A 205 13.63 12.75 -6.14
N ALA A 206 13.03 13.74 -5.46
CA ALA A 206 11.85 13.52 -4.64
C ALA A 206 10.56 13.29 -5.45
N SER A 207 10.53 13.63 -6.75
CA SER A 207 9.36 13.38 -7.60
C SER A 207 9.19 11.90 -7.99
N PHE A 208 10.22 11.08 -7.79
CA PHE A 208 10.17 9.64 -8.04
C PHE A 208 9.78 8.90 -6.76
N THR A 209 8.82 7.99 -6.88
CA THR A 209 8.44 7.08 -5.80
C THR A 209 7.80 5.83 -6.37
N THR A 210 7.86 4.71 -5.65
CA THR A 210 7.14 3.49 -6.06
C THR A 210 5.64 3.61 -5.83
N GLY A 211 5.21 4.53 -4.95
CA GLY A 211 3.81 4.77 -4.61
C GLY A 211 3.67 5.60 -3.34
N TYR A 212 2.47 5.67 -2.82
CA TYR A 212 2.10 6.49 -1.68
C TYR A 212 1.37 5.67 -0.61
N VAL A 213 1.59 6.04 0.65
CA VAL A 213 0.72 5.64 1.77
C VAL A 213 0.11 6.92 2.36
N ALA A 214 -1.19 6.89 2.55
CA ALA A 214 -1.92 8.02 3.13
C ALA A 214 -2.83 7.57 4.27
N VAL A 215 -3.04 8.47 5.21
CA VAL A 215 -4.04 8.34 6.27
C VAL A 215 -5.06 9.45 6.08
N GLY A 216 -6.32 9.06 5.88
CA GLY A 216 -7.46 9.97 5.85
C GLY A 216 -8.29 9.84 7.12
N ARG A 217 -8.88 10.94 7.58
CA ARG A 217 -9.78 10.99 8.74
C ARG A 217 -11.14 11.54 8.39
N LYS A 218 -12.17 10.87 8.86
CA LYS A 218 -13.55 11.39 8.79
C LYS A 218 -13.73 12.47 9.84
N ALA A 219 -14.39 13.57 9.48
CA ALA A 219 -14.78 14.59 10.46
C ALA A 219 -15.59 13.99 11.61
N GLN A 220 -15.50 14.64 12.79
CA GLN A 220 -16.29 14.27 13.96
C GLN A 220 -17.76 14.62 13.76
#